data_6e4719b9c75f355efa9782b478fe4fbe
#
_entry.id   6e4719b9c75f355efa9782b478fe4fbe
#
_cell.length_a   1.000
_cell.length_b   1.000
_cell.length_c   1.000
_cell.angle_alpha   90.00
_cell.angle_beta   90.00
_cell.angle_gamma   90.00
#
_symmetry.space_group_name_H-M   'P 1'
#
loop_
_entity.id
_entity.type
_entity.pdbx_description
1 polymer ?
#
loop_
_entity_poly.entity_id
_entity_poly.type
_entity_poly.pdbx_seq_one_letter_code
_entity_poly.pdbx_strand_id
1 'polypeptide(L)'
;MCLLCELKSSSNAAADSTHRWHPRRAFLLAAGAAAAAPALAQVNVGGSSEVRKLVPAETLEGSARQQYSQVLAEAKSKGALAPDGHPQLVRLHTIARRLIPHTTQWNPRARDWKWQVNLIGSKQLNAWCMPGGKIAFYTGIIDQLQLDDDQIAMIMGHEMAHALREHARERLAKSQVTSIGLSVASQLLGLGQLGNVAADLGTQLLSLKYSRDDETEADLVGLEIAARGGYRPEASVELWKKMLAANGNGGPGFLSTHPSGANRIQELEANLPKVQHLYQQASRG
;
A
#
# COMPACT_ATOMS: atom_id res chain seq x y z
N MET A 1 33.70 70.49 7.26
CA MET A 1 34.74 70.48 8.31
C MET A 1 35.04 68.98 8.54
N CYS A 2 35.97 68.40 7.89
CA CYS A 2 37.44 68.43 8.11
C CYS A 2 37.79 67.98 9.53
N LEU A 3 38.43 66.85 9.67
CA LEU A 3 39.80 66.52 10.10
C LEU A 3 39.81 65.01 10.43
N LEU A 4 40.42 64.15 9.76
CA LEU A 4 41.85 63.86 9.43
C LEU A 4 42.78 63.90 10.60
N CYS A 5 43.58 62.91 10.61
CA CYS A 5 44.95 62.73 11.19
C CYS A 5 44.96 61.82 12.42
N GLU A 6 45.63 60.76 12.28
CA GLU A 6 47.05 60.32 12.29
C GLU A 6 47.36 59.66 13.64
N LEU A 7 48.11 58.70 13.82
CA LEU A 7 49.21 57.97 13.17
C LEU A 7 49.71 56.86 14.12
N LYS A 8 50.29 55.86 13.50
CA LYS A 8 51.47 55.10 13.88
C LYS A 8 51.44 54.05 14.98
N SER A 9 51.51 52.84 14.50
CA SER A 9 52.63 51.85 14.59
C SER A 9 53.13 51.46 15.98
N SER A 10 53.00 50.18 16.25
CA SER A 10 54.19 49.39 16.63
C SER A 10 53.92 47.91 16.41
N SER A 11 54.90 47.32 15.83
CA SER A 11 55.16 45.95 15.41
C SER A 11 55.27 44.95 16.55
N ASN A 12 55.07 43.69 16.18
CA ASN A 12 55.59 42.43 16.69
C ASN A 12 54.67 41.64 17.59
N ALA A 13 54.35 40.43 17.28
CA ALA A 13 55.15 39.26 17.01
C ALA A 13 54.21 38.10 16.61
N ALA A 14 54.73 37.27 15.81
CA ALA A 14 54.17 36.03 15.30
C ALA A 14 53.63 35.08 16.37
N ALA A 15 52.47 34.47 16.07
CA ALA A 15 52.19 33.08 16.44
C ALA A 15 51.40 32.43 15.32
N ASP A 16 52.09 31.69 14.51
CA ASP A 16 51.63 30.73 13.54
C ASP A 16 50.77 29.68 14.24
N SER A 17 49.49 29.58 13.89
CA SER A 17 48.69 28.40 14.17
C SER A 17 47.95 28.01 12.91
N THR A 18 48.62 27.32 12.05
CA THR A 18 48.09 26.57 10.94
C THR A 18 47.11 25.54 11.47
N HIS A 19 45.81 25.88 11.52
CA HIS A 19 44.74 24.89 11.65
C HIS A 19 44.71 24.06 10.37
N ARG A 20 45.47 22.97 10.35
CA ARG A 20 45.35 21.89 9.38
C ARG A 20 43.97 21.27 9.57
N TRP A 21 43.06 21.56 8.67
CA TRP A 21 41.83 20.81 8.51
C TRP A 21 42.18 19.37 8.16
N HIS A 22 41.92 18.44 9.10
CA HIS A 22 42.12 17.03 8.87
C HIS A 22 41.04 16.51 7.91
N PRO A 23 41.40 16.03 6.71
CA PRO A 23 40.45 15.52 5.72
C PRO A 23 39.61 14.34 6.21
N ARG A 24 40.05 13.68 7.30
CA ARG A 24 39.31 12.56 7.92
C ARG A 24 38.00 12.98 8.59
N ARG A 25 37.85 14.22 9.09
CA ARG A 25 36.59 14.70 9.69
C ARG A 25 35.55 15.10 8.64
N ALA A 26 35.97 15.62 7.49
CA ALA A 26 35.12 15.95 6.38
C ALA A 26 34.54 14.67 5.72
N PHE A 27 35.31 13.58 5.68
CA PHE A 27 34.86 12.30 5.12
C PHE A 27 33.79 11.64 5.99
N LEU A 28 33.85 11.73 7.32
CA LEU A 28 32.84 11.19 8.22
C LEU A 28 31.50 11.97 8.20
N LEU A 29 31.57 13.29 7.94
CA LEU A 29 30.37 14.09 7.77
C LEU A 29 29.70 13.87 6.40
N ALA A 30 30.47 13.60 5.35
CA ALA A 30 29.95 13.26 4.03
C ALA A 30 29.36 11.84 3.98
N ALA A 31 29.93 10.87 4.73
CA ALA A 31 29.38 9.51 4.82
C ALA A 31 28.07 9.44 5.65
N GLY A 32 27.89 10.36 6.61
CA GLY A 32 26.65 10.44 7.41
C GLY A 32 25.47 11.07 6.68
N ALA A 33 25.69 11.87 5.65
CA ALA A 33 24.63 12.53 4.88
C ALA A 33 24.04 11.64 3.76
N ALA A 34 24.68 10.53 3.41
CA ALA A 34 24.20 9.62 2.36
C ALA A 34 23.11 8.64 2.84
N ALA A 35 22.77 8.61 4.15
CA ALA A 35 21.86 7.63 4.72
C ALA A 35 20.38 8.05 4.78
N ALA A 36 20.00 9.23 4.26
CA ALA A 36 18.63 9.75 4.33
C ALA A 36 18.07 10.17 2.96
N ALA A 37 18.43 9.48 1.89
CA ALA A 37 17.67 9.61 0.66
C ALA A 37 16.27 9.05 0.91
N PRO A 38 15.17 9.79 0.62
CA PRO A 38 13.84 9.22 0.68
C PRO A 38 13.82 7.97 -0.17
N ALA A 39 13.25 6.88 0.35
CA ALA A 39 13.11 5.62 -0.37
C ALA A 39 12.14 5.84 -1.53
N LEU A 40 12.65 6.30 -2.67
CA LEU A 40 11.85 6.50 -3.88
C LEU A 40 11.28 5.16 -4.35
N ALA A 41 10.06 5.20 -4.88
CA ALA A 41 9.47 4.05 -5.54
C ALA A 41 10.34 3.58 -6.70
N GLN A 42 10.53 2.26 -6.81
CA GLN A 42 11.33 1.65 -7.87
C GLN A 42 10.49 1.26 -9.08
N VAL A 43 9.20 0.96 -8.82
CA VAL A 43 8.23 0.69 -9.88
C VAL A 43 7.53 1.98 -10.29
N ASN A 44 7.26 2.12 -11.60
CA ASN A 44 6.55 3.28 -12.12
C ASN A 44 5.12 2.88 -12.49
N VAL A 45 4.15 3.44 -11.78
CA VAL A 45 2.73 3.18 -11.99
C VAL A 45 1.94 4.46 -12.34
N GLY A 46 2.63 5.56 -12.55
CA GLY A 46 1.99 6.84 -12.85
C GLY A 46 1.28 7.50 -11.67
N GLY A 47 0.62 8.61 -11.95
CA GLY A 47 -0.19 9.35 -10.96
C GLY A 47 -1.58 8.77 -10.81
N SER A 48 -2.15 8.85 -9.59
CA SER A 48 -3.54 8.44 -9.39
C SER A 48 -4.51 9.43 -10.05
N SER A 49 -5.64 8.92 -10.55
CA SER A 49 -6.67 9.71 -11.23
C SER A 49 -7.27 10.81 -10.33
N GLU A 50 -7.45 12.00 -10.87
CA GLU A 50 -8.07 13.13 -10.16
C GLU A 50 -9.57 12.92 -9.90
N VAL A 51 -10.24 12.08 -10.71
CA VAL A 51 -11.67 11.78 -10.56
C VAL A 51 -12.00 11.22 -9.17
N ARG A 52 -11.05 10.50 -8.54
CA ARG A 52 -11.25 9.98 -7.17
C ARG A 52 -11.59 11.09 -6.16
N LYS A 53 -11.16 12.33 -6.38
CA LYS A 53 -11.42 13.47 -5.47
C LYS A 53 -12.91 13.83 -5.35
N LEU A 54 -13.76 13.36 -6.28
CA LEU A 54 -15.22 13.55 -6.19
C LEU A 54 -15.84 12.77 -5.01
N VAL A 55 -15.17 11.74 -4.51
CA VAL A 55 -15.58 11.00 -3.30
C VAL A 55 -14.62 11.37 -2.17
N PRO A 56 -15.07 11.98 -1.05
CA PRO A 56 -14.18 12.31 0.07
C PRO A 56 -13.53 11.04 0.66
N ALA A 57 -12.21 11.07 0.88
CA ALA A 57 -11.48 9.91 1.38
C ALA A 57 -11.95 9.50 2.79
N GLU A 58 -12.18 10.48 3.66
CA GLU A 58 -12.63 10.27 5.04
C GLU A 58 -14.01 9.59 5.10
N THR A 59 -14.92 9.97 4.20
CA THR A 59 -16.25 9.37 4.08
C THR A 59 -16.13 7.90 3.70
N LEU A 60 -15.29 7.59 2.71
CA LEU A 60 -15.09 6.22 2.26
C LEU A 60 -14.39 5.37 3.31
N GLU A 61 -13.36 5.89 3.98
CA GLU A 61 -12.68 5.21 5.09
C GLU A 61 -13.63 4.96 6.28
N GLY A 62 -14.57 5.90 6.54
CA GLY A 62 -15.62 5.75 7.54
C GLY A 62 -16.58 4.61 7.20
N SER A 63 -17.08 4.58 5.96
CA SER A 63 -17.95 3.51 5.44
C SER A 63 -17.25 2.16 5.43
N ALA A 64 -15.99 2.12 5.02
CA ALA A 64 -15.16 0.92 5.04
C ALA A 64 -15.00 0.35 6.46
N ARG A 65 -14.74 1.21 7.44
CA ARG A 65 -14.63 0.80 8.85
C ARG A 65 -15.93 0.21 9.38
N GLN A 66 -17.08 0.81 9.05
CA GLN A 66 -18.38 0.30 9.45
C GLN A 66 -18.66 -1.06 8.82
N GLN A 67 -18.49 -1.19 7.51
CA GLN A 67 -18.68 -2.43 6.78
C GLN A 67 -17.74 -3.54 7.28
N TYR A 68 -16.48 -3.21 7.53
CA TYR A 68 -15.53 -4.15 8.12
C TYR A 68 -15.99 -4.69 9.47
N SER A 69 -16.47 -3.80 10.34
CA SER A 69 -17.00 -4.21 11.65
C SER A 69 -18.21 -5.14 11.51
N GLN A 70 -19.08 -4.89 10.54
CA GLN A 70 -20.26 -5.76 10.26
C GLN A 70 -19.80 -7.14 9.77
N VAL A 71 -18.84 -7.20 8.84
CA VAL A 71 -18.30 -8.47 8.34
C VAL A 71 -17.67 -9.29 9.47
N LEU A 72 -16.89 -8.65 10.34
CA LEU A 72 -16.30 -9.35 11.49
C LEU A 72 -17.33 -9.81 12.52
N ALA A 73 -18.38 -9.01 12.78
CA ALA A 73 -19.48 -9.40 13.66
C ALA A 73 -20.24 -10.60 13.09
N GLU A 74 -20.51 -10.62 11.79
CA GLU A 74 -21.13 -11.75 11.11
C GLU A 74 -20.24 -13.00 11.14
N ALA A 75 -18.94 -12.86 10.85
CA ALA A 75 -18.00 -13.97 10.94
C ALA A 75 -17.93 -14.54 12.37
N LYS A 76 -17.94 -13.66 13.39
CA LYS A 76 -17.93 -14.05 14.79
C LYS A 76 -19.23 -14.80 15.17
N SER A 77 -20.39 -14.31 14.75
CA SER A 77 -21.68 -14.98 15.04
C SER A 77 -21.80 -16.37 14.43
N LYS A 78 -21.09 -16.61 13.32
CA LYS A 78 -21.00 -17.91 12.63
C LYS A 78 -19.86 -18.79 13.16
N GLY A 79 -19.10 -18.35 14.17
CA GLY A 79 -17.92 -19.06 14.66
C GLY A 79 -16.76 -19.13 13.65
N ALA A 80 -16.79 -18.27 12.62
CA ALA A 80 -15.83 -18.27 11.52
C ALA A 80 -14.68 -17.26 11.71
N LEU A 81 -14.76 -16.35 12.68
CA LEU A 81 -13.68 -15.41 12.96
C LEU A 81 -12.59 -16.12 13.76
N ALA A 82 -11.37 -16.15 13.23
CA ALA A 82 -10.24 -16.77 13.89
C ALA A 82 -9.88 -16.01 15.20
N PRO A 83 -9.58 -16.73 16.32
CA PRO A 83 -9.09 -16.10 17.53
C PRO A 83 -7.66 -15.56 17.33
N ASP A 84 -7.25 -14.59 18.16
CA ASP A 84 -5.95 -13.89 18.06
C ASP A 84 -4.75 -14.84 18.04
N GLY A 85 -4.81 -15.98 18.73
CA GLY A 85 -3.75 -16.99 18.77
C GLY A 85 -3.76 -17.97 17.60
N HIS A 86 -4.65 -17.84 16.62
CA HIS A 86 -4.70 -18.75 15.47
C HIS A 86 -3.40 -18.68 14.67
N PRO A 87 -2.72 -19.81 14.36
CA PRO A 87 -1.40 -19.79 13.73
C PRO A 87 -1.33 -19.00 12.42
N GLN A 88 -2.32 -19.15 11.54
CA GLN A 88 -2.37 -18.39 10.28
C GLN A 88 -2.62 -16.90 10.52
N LEU A 89 -3.42 -16.51 11.54
CA LEU A 89 -3.61 -15.09 11.88
C LEU A 89 -2.32 -14.47 12.40
N VAL A 90 -1.56 -15.19 13.21
CA VAL A 90 -0.23 -14.77 13.69
C VAL A 90 0.74 -14.56 12.51
N ARG A 91 0.73 -15.46 11.52
CA ARG A 91 1.49 -15.30 10.26
C ARG A 91 1.08 -14.01 9.54
N LEU A 92 -0.22 -13.79 9.33
CA LEU A 92 -0.75 -12.59 8.67
C LEU A 92 -0.34 -11.31 9.40
N HIS A 93 -0.41 -11.28 10.73
CA HIS A 93 0.05 -10.14 11.53
C HIS A 93 1.55 -9.89 11.40
N THR A 94 2.34 -10.96 11.31
CA THR A 94 3.80 -10.85 11.13
C THR A 94 4.13 -10.25 9.77
N ILE A 95 3.45 -10.72 8.71
CA ILE A 95 3.59 -10.18 7.36
C ILE A 95 3.16 -8.71 7.33
N ALA A 96 1.99 -8.37 7.86
CA ALA A 96 1.48 -7.00 7.87
C ALA A 96 2.45 -6.02 8.56
N ARG A 97 3.02 -6.41 9.72
CA ARG A 97 4.02 -5.58 10.42
C ARG A 97 5.25 -5.25 9.58
N ARG A 98 5.64 -6.15 8.67
CA ARG A 98 6.77 -5.92 7.76
C ARG A 98 6.39 -5.07 6.55
N LEU A 99 5.14 -5.12 6.09
CA LEU A 99 4.68 -4.38 4.91
C LEU A 99 4.24 -2.95 5.22
N ILE A 100 3.54 -2.73 6.33
CA ILE A 100 2.94 -1.43 6.72
C ILE A 100 3.95 -0.27 6.72
N PRO A 101 5.20 -0.40 7.20
CA PRO A 101 6.17 0.69 7.17
C PRO A 101 6.46 1.25 5.78
N HIS A 102 6.21 0.48 4.72
CA HIS A 102 6.50 0.83 3.33
C HIS A 102 5.28 1.42 2.57
N THR A 103 4.18 1.72 3.26
CA THR A 103 2.93 2.18 2.63
C THR A 103 2.86 3.68 2.42
N THR A 104 3.51 4.47 3.27
CA THR A 104 3.36 5.94 3.30
C THR A 104 3.92 6.63 2.06
N GLN A 105 4.86 6.01 1.35
CA GLN A 105 5.38 6.51 0.07
C GLN A 105 4.32 6.48 -1.04
N TRP A 106 3.34 5.58 -0.94
CA TRP A 106 2.26 5.41 -1.91
C TRP A 106 1.02 6.22 -1.56
N ASN A 107 0.78 6.42 -0.25
CA ASN A 107 -0.30 7.26 0.24
C ASN A 107 0.07 7.84 1.61
N PRO A 108 0.31 9.16 1.72
CA PRO A 108 0.65 9.79 3.00
C PRO A 108 -0.40 9.58 4.09
N ARG A 109 -1.68 9.40 3.74
CA ARG A 109 -2.78 9.13 4.68
C ARG A 109 -2.62 7.79 5.40
N ALA A 110 -1.87 6.84 4.80
CA ALA A 110 -1.63 5.52 5.38
C ALA A 110 -0.91 5.57 6.73
N ARG A 111 -0.24 6.68 7.05
CA ARG A 111 0.37 6.95 8.37
C ARG A 111 -0.66 6.97 9.49
N ASP A 112 -1.85 7.50 9.20
CA ASP A 112 -2.91 7.70 10.18
C ASP A 112 -3.93 6.56 10.19
N TRP A 113 -3.79 5.61 9.27
CA TRP A 113 -4.70 4.47 9.19
C TRP A 113 -4.51 3.54 10.39
N LYS A 114 -5.64 3.13 10.97
CA LYS A 114 -5.65 2.08 11.98
C LYS A 114 -5.72 0.73 11.27
N TRP A 115 -4.57 0.23 10.88
CA TRP A 115 -4.42 -1.05 10.21
C TRP A 115 -4.98 -2.19 11.06
N GLN A 116 -5.78 -3.05 10.45
CA GLN A 116 -6.37 -4.23 11.06
C GLN A 116 -6.28 -5.40 10.09
N VAL A 117 -5.90 -6.55 10.60
CA VAL A 117 -5.82 -7.79 9.83
C VAL A 117 -6.60 -8.87 10.57
N ASN A 118 -7.53 -9.51 9.88
CA ASN A 118 -8.31 -10.61 10.43
C ASN A 118 -8.34 -11.81 9.46
N LEU A 119 -8.54 -12.99 10.03
CA LEU A 119 -8.69 -14.24 9.28
C LEU A 119 -10.11 -14.77 9.49
N ILE A 120 -10.79 -15.10 8.39
CA ILE A 120 -12.15 -15.60 8.39
C ILE A 120 -12.16 -17.03 7.84
N GLY A 121 -12.73 -17.96 8.58
CA GLY A 121 -12.93 -19.34 8.16
C GLY A 121 -13.92 -19.42 7.00
N SER A 122 -13.44 -19.65 5.80
CA SER A 122 -14.23 -19.77 4.59
C SER A 122 -13.47 -20.58 3.54
N LYS A 123 -14.20 -21.35 2.70
CA LYS A 123 -13.61 -22.05 1.55
C LYS A 123 -13.34 -21.13 0.36
N GLN A 124 -13.77 -19.88 0.40
CA GLN A 124 -13.57 -18.94 -0.70
C GLN A 124 -12.07 -18.64 -0.87
N LEU A 125 -11.62 -18.61 -2.13
CA LEU A 125 -10.28 -18.18 -2.50
C LEU A 125 -10.27 -16.65 -2.56
N ASN A 126 -10.22 -15.97 -1.41
CA ASN A 126 -10.30 -14.52 -1.39
C ASN A 126 -9.51 -13.89 -0.24
N ALA A 127 -9.10 -12.65 -0.48
CA ALA A 127 -8.58 -11.69 0.49
C ALA A 127 -8.97 -10.29 0.00
N TRP A 128 -8.96 -9.31 0.87
CA TRP A 128 -9.28 -7.93 0.50
C TRP A 128 -8.74 -6.92 1.52
N CYS A 129 -8.51 -5.69 1.07
CA CYS A 129 -8.18 -4.53 1.89
C CYS A 129 -9.09 -3.35 1.55
N MET A 130 -9.95 -2.98 2.48
CA MET A 130 -10.76 -1.77 2.36
C MET A 130 -9.97 -0.50 2.69
N PRO A 131 -10.41 0.68 2.18
CA PRO A 131 -9.86 1.97 2.55
C PRO A 131 -9.70 2.14 4.07
N GLY A 132 -8.62 2.78 4.50
CA GLY A 132 -8.29 2.90 5.93
C GLY A 132 -7.58 1.67 6.51
N GLY A 133 -7.07 0.76 5.65
CA GLY A 133 -6.21 -0.36 6.05
C GLY A 133 -6.95 -1.49 6.76
N LYS A 134 -8.14 -1.87 6.29
CA LYS A 134 -8.97 -2.94 6.84
C LYS A 134 -8.80 -4.21 6.01
N ILE A 135 -7.97 -5.14 6.46
CA ILE A 135 -7.57 -6.35 5.75
C ILE A 135 -8.28 -7.57 6.30
N ALA A 136 -8.79 -8.42 5.43
CA ALA A 136 -9.21 -9.77 5.79
C ALA A 136 -8.72 -10.79 4.77
N PHE A 137 -8.34 -11.94 5.29
CA PHE A 137 -8.03 -13.14 4.51
C PHE A 137 -9.06 -14.20 4.82
N TYR A 138 -9.41 -15.00 3.83
CA TYR A 138 -10.16 -16.23 4.05
C TYR A 138 -9.19 -17.42 4.14
N THR A 139 -9.49 -18.39 5.01
CA THR A 139 -8.65 -19.60 5.14
C THR A 139 -8.49 -20.32 3.81
N GLY A 140 -9.54 -20.31 2.98
CA GLY A 140 -9.55 -21.00 1.69
C GLY A 140 -8.43 -20.60 0.75
N ILE A 141 -8.07 -19.31 0.66
CA ILE A 141 -7.00 -18.88 -0.25
C ILE A 141 -5.63 -19.37 0.21
N ILE A 142 -5.42 -19.43 1.53
CA ILE A 142 -4.15 -19.91 2.12
C ILE A 142 -4.06 -21.42 1.98
N ASP A 143 -5.11 -22.15 2.36
CA ASP A 143 -5.10 -23.61 2.48
C ASP A 143 -5.15 -24.29 1.12
N GLN A 144 -6.06 -23.89 0.24
CA GLN A 144 -6.25 -24.55 -1.05
C GLN A 144 -5.11 -24.27 -2.02
N LEU A 145 -4.53 -23.06 -1.98
CA LEU A 145 -3.37 -22.73 -2.79
C LEU A 145 -2.04 -23.09 -2.11
N GLN A 146 -2.09 -23.61 -0.87
CA GLN A 146 -0.90 -23.96 -0.08
C GLN A 146 0.15 -22.83 -0.11
N LEU A 147 -0.29 -21.62 0.33
CA LEU A 147 0.54 -20.42 0.24
C LEU A 147 1.60 -20.40 1.34
N ASP A 148 2.83 -20.11 0.95
CA ASP A 148 3.92 -19.74 1.86
C ASP A 148 3.82 -18.26 2.27
N ASP A 149 4.72 -17.79 3.13
CA ASP A 149 4.70 -16.42 3.64
C ASP A 149 5.03 -15.39 2.56
N ASP A 150 5.91 -15.73 1.60
CA ASP A 150 6.22 -14.86 0.47
C ASP A 150 4.99 -14.64 -0.41
N GLN A 151 4.26 -15.69 -0.73
CA GLN A 151 3.04 -15.63 -1.54
C GLN A 151 1.90 -14.90 -0.82
N ILE A 152 1.74 -15.12 0.49
CA ILE A 152 0.78 -14.36 1.30
C ILE A 152 1.14 -12.88 1.31
N ALA A 153 2.43 -12.54 1.42
CA ALA A 153 2.89 -11.15 1.38
C ALA A 153 2.61 -10.48 0.03
N MET A 154 2.71 -11.22 -1.08
CA MET A 154 2.34 -10.71 -2.41
C MET A 154 0.85 -10.39 -2.50
N ILE A 155 -0.03 -11.28 -2.01
CA ILE A 155 -1.48 -10.97 -1.95
C ILE A 155 -1.74 -9.77 -1.05
N MET A 156 -1.17 -9.77 0.17
CA MET A 156 -1.40 -8.67 1.11
C MET A 156 -0.91 -7.35 0.55
N GLY A 157 0.26 -7.32 -0.09
CA GLY A 157 0.80 -6.14 -0.75
C GLY A 157 -0.10 -5.64 -1.89
N HIS A 158 -0.62 -6.56 -2.71
CA HIS A 158 -1.57 -6.27 -3.79
C HIS A 158 -2.87 -5.65 -3.24
N GLU A 159 -3.45 -6.23 -2.20
CA GLU A 159 -4.64 -5.70 -1.55
C GLU A 159 -4.39 -4.33 -0.89
N MET A 160 -3.25 -4.18 -0.21
CA MET A 160 -2.85 -2.88 0.34
C MET A 160 -2.68 -1.84 -0.78
N ALA A 161 -2.13 -2.23 -1.94
CA ALA A 161 -1.94 -1.33 -3.07
C ALA A 161 -3.27 -0.79 -3.60
N HIS A 162 -4.33 -1.61 -3.70
CA HIS A 162 -5.67 -1.12 -4.06
C HIS A 162 -6.16 -0.01 -3.12
N ALA A 163 -5.97 -0.17 -1.80
CA ALA A 163 -6.35 0.84 -0.82
C ALA A 163 -5.46 2.09 -0.90
N LEU A 164 -4.14 1.92 -1.06
CA LEU A 164 -3.16 3.00 -1.13
C LEU A 164 -3.32 3.86 -2.39
N ARG A 165 -3.57 3.23 -3.53
CA ARG A 165 -3.82 3.89 -4.81
C ARG A 165 -5.23 4.42 -4.95
N GLU A 166 -6.09 4.14 -3.94
CA GLU A 166 -7.47 4.58 -3.87
C GLU A 166 -8.35 4.08 -5.04
N HIS A 167 -8.08 2.89 -5.58
CA HIS A 167 -8.79 2.33 -6.73
C HIS A 167 -10.32 2.23 -6.47
N ALA A 168 -10.73 1.80 -5.27
CA ALA A 168 -12.14 1.77 -4.90
C ALA A 168 -12.78 3.15 -4.96
N ARG A 169 -12.09 4.19 -4.49
CA ARG A 169 -12.54 5.58 -4.49
C ARG A 169 -12.71 6.10 -5.92
N GLU A 170 -11.76 5.79 -6.80
CA GLU A 170 -11.83 6.15 -8.22
C GLU A 170 -12.99 5.45 -8.93
N ARG A 171 -13.16 4.15 -8.69
CA ARG A 171 -14.25 3.36 -9.30
C ARG A 171 -15.62 3.87 -8.89
N LEU A 172 -15.81 4.16 -7.60
CA LEU A 172 -17.05 4.75 -7.09
C LEU A 172 -17.30 6.14 -7.70
N ALA A 173 -16.28 6.98 -7.79
CA ALA A 173 -16.41 8.27 -8.44
C ALA A 173 -16.82 8.15 -9.91
N LYS A 174 -16.18 7.26 -10.67
CA LYS A 174 -16.53 6.97 -12.07
C LYS A 174 -17.95 6.43 -12.23
N SER A 175 -18.38 5.52 -11.34
CA SER A 175 -19.74 4.98 -11.39
C SER A 175 -20.80 6.05 -11.11
N GLN A 176 -20.54 6.96 -10.19
CA GLN A 176 -21.44 8.09 -9.92
C GLN A 176 -21.56 9.02 -11.13
N VAL A 177 -20.46 9.35 -11.78
CA VAL A 177 -20.48 10.20 -12.99
C VAL A 177 -21.24 9.52 -14.12
N THR A 178 -21.13 8.20 -14.29
CA THR A 178 -21.82 7.47 -15.36
C THR A 178 -23.29 7.22 -15.08
N SER A 179 -23.67 7.00 -13.80
CA SER A 179 -25.05 6.70 -13.44
C SER A 179 -25.96 7.93 -13.35
N ILE A 180 -25.39 9.11 -13.13
CA ILE A 180 -26.14 10.31 -12.79
C ILE A 180 -26.27 11.27 -13.97
N GLY A 181 -25.57 11.10 -15.07
CA GLY A 181 -25.55 12.10 -16.15
C GLY A 181 -25.31 13.51 -15.58
N LEU A 182 -24.67 14.39 -16.30
CA LEU A 182 -24.18 15.71 -15.84
C LEU A 182 -25.22 16.61 -15.12
N SER A 183 -26.54 16.33 -15.25
CA SER A 183 -27.62 17.17 -14.73
C SER A 183 -27.98 16.93 -13.26
N VAL A 184 -27.55 15.81 -12.65
CA VAL A 184 -27.93 15.44 -11.27
C VAL A 184 -26.73 15.57 -10.31
N ALA A 185 -25.52 15.62 -10.80
CA ALA A 185 -24.32 15.81 -9.99
C ALA A 185 -24.39 17.07 -9.11
N SER A 186 -25.07 18.13 -9.56
CA SER A 186 -25.22 19.37 -8.81
C SER A 186 -26.24 19.26 -7.65
N GLN A 187 -27.20 18.34 -7.70
CA GLN A 187 -28.18 18.14 -6.63
C GLN A 187 -27.73 17.17 -5.54
N LEU A 188 -26.79 16.24 -5.85
CA LEU A 188 -26.25 15.28 -4.88
C LEU A 188 -25.13 15.82 -4.00
N LEU A 189 -24.61 17.00 -4.32
CA LEU A 189 -23.72 17.77 -3.43
C LEU A 189 -24.48 18.46 -2.28
N GLY A 190 -25.82 18.35 -2.26
CA GLY A 190 -26.66 18.72 -1.13
C GLY A 190 -26.63 17.63 -0.05
N LEU A 191 -25.80 17.88 0.94
CA LEU A 191 -25.38 17.10 2.11
C LEU A 191 -26.49 16.49 3.02
N GLY A 192 -27.70 16.25 2.54
CA GLY A 192 -28.86 15.84 3.35
C GLY A 192 -29.08 14.34 3.57
N GLN A 193 -28.33 13.41 2.92
CA GLN A 193 -28.55 11.97 3.02
C GLN A 193 -27.28 11.14 3.26
N LEU A 194 -26.32 11.67 4.01
CA LEU A 194 -25.02 11.03 4.24
C LEU A 194 -25.10 9.64 4.91
N GLY A 195 -26.13 9.36 5.71
CA GLY A 195 -26.25 8.11 6.43
C GLY A 195 -26.55 6.89 5.52
N ASN A 196 -27.46 7.03 4.57
CA ASN A 196 -27.82 5.95 3.65
C ASN A 196 -26.76 5.73 2.58
N VAL A 197 -26.13 6.82 2.09
CA VAL A 197 -25.02 6.75 1.13
C VAL A 197 -23.81 6.01 1.72
N ALA A 198 -23.53 6.20 3.01
CA ALA A 198 -22.40 5.53 3.67
C ALA A 198 -22.58 4.01 3.79
N ALA A 199 -23.81 3.54 4.06
CA ALA A 199 -24.13 2.10 4.12
C ALA A 199 -24.02 1.44 2.75
N ASP A 200 -24.54 2.08 1.70
CA ASP A 200 -24.46 1.59 0.33
C ASP A 200 -23.01 1.53 -0.18
N LEU A 201 -22.20 2.54 0.12
CA LEU A 201 -20.79 2.57 -0.24
C LEU A 201 -20.01 1.41 0.39
N GLY A 202 -20.27 1.11 1.68
CA GLY A 202 -19.62 0.01 2.38
C GLY A 202 -19.89 -1.35 1.72
N THR A 203 -21.14 -1.63 1.36
CA THR A 203 -21.54 -2.88 0.70
C THR A 203 -20.93 -3.01 -0.70
N GLN A 204 -20.85 -1.90 -1.44
CA GLN A 204 -20.25 -1.87 -2.78
C GLN A 204 -18.77 -2.21 -2.74
N LEU A 205 -18.03 -1.82 -1.67
CA LEU A 205 -16.58 -2.06 -1.56
C LEU A 205 -16.18 -3.53 -1.73
N LEU A 206 -17.01 -4.47 -1.25
CA LEU A 206 -16.72 -5.91 -1.36
C LEU A 206 -17.04 -6.51 -2.74
N SER A 207 -17.83 -5.81 -3.55
CA SER A 207 -18.27 -6.28 -4.86
C SER A 207 -17.63 -5.51 -6.03
N LEU A 208 -16.77 -4.55 -5.74
CA LEU A 208 -16.07 -3.78 -6.77
C LEU A 208 -15.20 -4.69 -7.64
N LYS A 209 -15.34 -4.53 -8.95
CA LYS A 209 -14.43 -5.12 -9.94
C LYS A 209 -13.44 -4.06 -10.38
N TYR A 210 -12.18 -4.37 -10.30
CA TYR A 210 -11.12 -3.47 -10.71
C TYR A 210 -10.88 -3.54 -12.23
N SER A 211 -10.30 -2.49 -12.81
CA SER A 211 -9.88 -2.51 -14.21
C SER A 211 -8.53 -3.24 -14.34
N ARG A 212 -8.16 -3.61 -15.56
CA ARG A 212 -6.86 -4.23 -15.81
C ARG A 212 -5.69 -3.31 -15.44
N ASP A 213 -5.88 -2.01 -15.60
CA ASP A 213 -4.87 -1.02 -15.23
C ASP A 213 -4.73 -0.93 -13.70
N ASP A 214 -5.86 -0.90 -12.95
CA ASP A 214 -5.86 -0.96 -11.49
C ASP A 214 -5.14 -2.22 -10.99
N GLU A 215 -5.32 -3.35 -11.66
CA GLU A 215 -4.69 -4.62 -11.31
C GLU A 215 -3.18 -4.62 -11.56
N THR A 216 -2.75 -4.09 -12.72
CA THR A 216 -1.32 -3.94 -13.02
C THR A 216 -0.65 -3.01 -12.02
N GLU A 217 -1.30 -1.90 -11.69
CA GLU A 217 -0.82 -0.96 -10.69
C GLU A 217 -0.71 -1.61 -9.30
N ALA A 218 -1.72 -2.36 -8.89
CA ALA A 218 -1.74 -3.08 -7.62
C ALA A 218 -0.67 -4.18 -7.55
N ASP A 219 -0.44 -4.90 -8.65
CA ASP A 219 0.64 -5.88 -8.74
C ASP A 219 2.01 -5.26 -8.53
N LEU A 220 2.31 -4.16 -9.23
CA LEU A 220 3.63 -3.55 -9.18
C LEU A 220 3.89 -2.86 -7.83
N VAL A 221 2.92 -2.13 -7.32
CA VAL A 221 3.01 -1.48 -5.99
C VAL A 221 3.11 -2.54 -4.89
N GLY A 222 2.29 -3.59 -4.97
CA GLY A 222 2.31 -4.71 -4.02
C GLY A 222 3.63 -5.46 -4.04
N LEU A 223 4.19 -5.72 -5.24
CA LEU A 223 5.50 -6.33 -5.44
C LEU A 223 6.61 -5.51 -4.74
N GLU A 224 6.61 -4.18 -4.92
CA GLU A 224 7.60 -3.33 -4.26
C GLU A 224 7.45 -3.32 -2.74
N ILE A 225 6.23 -3.19 -2.22
CA ILE A 225 5.95 -3.22 -0.79
C ILE A 225 6.42 -4.53 -0.17
N ALA A 226 6.13 -5.68 -0.81
CA ALA A 226 6.54 -6.98 -0.35
C ALA A 226 8.07 -7.16 -0.38
N ALA A 227 8.74 -6.72 -1.45
CA ALA A 227 10.19 -6.76 -1.55
C ALA A 227 10.87 -5.92 -0.46
N ARG A 228 10.37 -4.71 -0.17
CA ARG A 228 10.84 -3.86 0.94
C ARG A 228 10.57 -4.50 2.31
N GLY A 229 9.50 -5.26 2.44
CA GLY A 229 9.20 -6.08 3.61
C GLY A 229 10.09 -7.32 3.74
N GLY A 230 11.01 -7.58 2.78
CA GLY A 230 11.94 -8.71 2.78
C GLY A 230 11.27 -10.02 2.38
N TYR A 231 10.28 -9.96 1.50
CA TYR A 231 9.65 -11.12 0.86
C TYR A 231 10.14 -11.29 -0.56
N ARG A 232 10.34 -12.52 -0.98
CA ARG A 232 10.95 -12.93 -2.25
C ARG A 232 10.08 -12.47 -3.44
N PRO A 233 10.59 -11.60 -4.33
CA PRO A 233 9.79 -11.04 -5.43
C PRO A 233 9.25 -12.08 -6.41
N GLU A 234 9.98 -13.17 -6.67
CA GLU A 234 9.60 -14.26 -7.57
C GLU A 234 8.31 -14.96 -7.13
N ALA A 235 7.99 -14.91 -5.83
CA ALA A 235 6.75 -15.47 -5.29
C ALA A 235 5.49 -14.83 -5.91
N SER A 236 5.58 -13.60 -6.45
CA SER A 236 4.48 -12.96 -7.17
C SER A 236 4.09 -13.74 -8.42
N VAL A 237 5.07 -14.16 -9.21
CA VAL A 237 4.86 -14.95 -10.44
C VAL A 237 4.33 -16.35 -10.09
N GLU A 238 4.91 -17.00 -9.09
CA GLU A 238 4.49 -18.31 -8.60
C GLU A 238 3.03 -18.28 -8.11
N LEU A 239 2.66 -17.26 -7.36
CA LEU A 239 1.30 -17.03 -6.89
C LEU A 239 0.29 -16.95 -8.03
N TRP A 240 0.57 -16.11 -9.05
CA TRP A 240 -0.33 -15.95 -10.19
C TRP A 240 -0.48 -17.25 -10.99
N LYS A 241 0.58 -18.05 -11.14
CA LYS A 241 0.50 -19.39 -11.75
C LYS A 241 -0.43 -20.31 -10.96
N LYS A 242 -0.34 -20.30 -9.61
CA LYS A 242 -1.25 -21.06 -8.73
C LYS A 242 -2.70 -20.59 -8.85
N MET A 243 -2.94 -19.28 -8.85
CA MET A 243 -4.30 -18.72 -8.96
C MET A 243 -4.95 -19.06 -10.30
N LEU A 244 -4.21 -18.95 -11.40
CA LEU A 244 -4.71 -19.31 -12.73
C LEU A 244 -5.03 -20.80 -12.84
N ALA A 245 -4.20 -21.67 -12.28
CA ALA A 245 -4.45 -23.11 -12.24
C ALA A 245 -5.70 -23.46 -11.41
N ALA A 246 -5.94 -22.75 -10.31
CA ALA A 246 -7.10 -22.98 -9.44
C ALA A 246 -8.42 -22.47 -10.03
N ASN A 247 -8.38 -21.49 -10.94
CA ASN A 247 -9.58 -20.87 -11.53
C ASN A 247 -10.45 -21.84 -12.35
N GLY A 248 -9.89 -22.96 -12.81
CA GLY A 248 -10.63 -24.01 -13.53
C GLY A 248 -11.55 -24.86 -12.64
N ASN A 249 -11.43 -24.80 -11.32
CA ASN A 249 -12.11 -25.72 -10.37
C ASN A 249 -13.30 -25.09 -9.61
N GLY A 250 -13.82 -23.93 -10.04
CA GLY A 250 -15.17 -23.49 -9.69
C GLY A 250 -15.31 -22.51 -8.52
N GLY A 251 -16.22 -21.59 -8.71
CA GLY A 251 -16.75 -20.64 -7.73
C GLY A 251 -16.16 -19.24 -7.86
N PRO A 252 -16.92 -18.21 -7.41
CA PRO A 252 -16.43 -16.84 -7.37
C PRO A 252 -15.26 -16.75 -6.37
N GLY A 253 -14.06 -16.65 -6.90
CA GLY A 253 -12.84 -16.50 -6.14
C GLY A 253 -12.20 -15.13 -6.34
N PHE A 254 -10.96 -14.98 -5.94
CA PHE A 254 -10.14 -13.78 -6.08
C PHE A 254 -10.22 -13.18 -7.50
N LEU A 255 -10.16 -14.02 -8.53
CA LEU A 255 -10.22 -13.59 -9.93
C LEU A 255 -11.58 -13.02 -10.37
N SER A 256 -12.64 -13.15 -9.56
CA SER A 256 -13.95 -12.56 -9.88
C SER A 256 -13.99 -11.03 -9.67
N THR A 257 -13.22 -10.53 -8.71
CA THR A 257 -13.04 -9.11 -8.42
C THR A 257 -11.72 -8.57 -8.98
N HIS A 258 -10.73 -9.45 -9.16
CA HIS A 258 -9.38 -9.16 -9.69
C HIS A 258 -9.17 -9.88 -11.03
N PRO A 259 -9.63 -9.31 -12.15
CA PRO A 259 -9.56 -9.98 -13.44
C PRO A 259 -8.12 -10.24 -13.87
N SER A 260 -7.84 -11.49 -14.28
CA SER A 260 -6.56 -11.84 -14.87
C SER A 260 -6.41 -11.19 -16.24
N GLY A 261 -5.42 -10.30 -16.41
CA GLY A 261 -4.97 -9.86 -17.72
C GLY A 261 -3.98 -10.87 -18.32
N ALA A 262 -3.98 -11.05 -19.63
CA ALA A 262 -3.05 -11.96 -20.31
C ALA A 262 -1.57 -11.65 -20.02
N ASN A 263 -1.25 -10.41 -19.66
CA ASN A 263 0.12 -9.92 -19.54
C ASN A 263 0.59 -9.75 -18.08
N ARG A 264 -0.24 -10.05 -17.04
CA ARG A 264 0.12 -9.80 -15.64
C ARG A 264 1.42 -10.48 -15.22
N ILE A 265 1.59 -11.76 -15.59
CA ILE A 265 2.81 -12.51 -15.29
C ILE A 265 4.02 -11.88 -15.98
N GLN A 266 3.89 -11.50 -17.25
CA GLN A 266 4.97 -10.86 -18.01
C GLN A 266 5.37 -9.50 -17.41
N GLU A 267 4.38 -8.69 -16.99
CA GLU A 267 4.62 -7.41 -16.32
C GLU A 267 5.34 -7.60 -14.98
N LEU A 268 4.94 -8.59 -14.20
CA LEU A 268 5.65 -8.94 -12.96
C LEU A 268 7.09 -9.38 -13.25
N GLU A 269 7.30 -10.32 -14.17
CA GLU A 269 8.63 -10.81 -14.56
C GLU A 269 9.54 -9.67 -15.02
N ALA A 270 9.03 -8.71 -15.81
CA ALA A 270 9.78 -7.55 -16.29
C ALA A 270 10.16 -6.56 -15.15
N ASN A 271 9.42 -6.58 -14.03
CA ASN A 271 9.66 -5.68 -12.90
C ASN A 271 10.42 -6.34 -11.73
N LEU A 272 10.60 -7.67 -11.71
CA LEU A 272 11.40 -8.36 -10.68
C LEU A 272 12.79 -7.72 -10.49
N PRO A 273 13.58 -7.44 -11.56
CA PRO A 273 14.92 -6.86 -11.40
C PRO A 273 14.93 -5.51 -10.70
N LYS A 274 13.84 -4.71 -10.85
CA LYS A 274 13.74 -3.38 -10.26
C LYS A 274 13.61 -3.41 -8.74
N VAL A 275 13.05 -4.47 -8.19
CA VAL A 275 12.79 -4.61 -6.74
C VAL A 275 13.73 -5.59 -6.04
N GLN A 276 14.54 -6.34 -6.78
CA GLN A 276 15.43 -7.36 -6.23
C GLN A 276 16.41 -6.81 -5.19
N HIS A 277 16.96 -5.61 -5.44
CA HIS A 277 17.86 -4.98 -4.49
C HIS A 277 17.17 -4.56 -3.18
N LEU A 278 15.87 -4.21 -3.22
CA LEU A 278 15.07 -3.88 -2.03
C LEU A 278 14.91 -5.12 -1.14
N TYR A 279 14.57 -6.26 -1.75
CA TYR A 279 14.52 -7.54 -1.07
C TYR A 279 15.87 -7.90 -0.43
N GLN A 280 16.97 -7.77 -1.18
CA GLN A 280 18.31 -8.05 -0.67
C GLN A 280 18.70 -7.15 0.50
N GLN A 281 18.30 -5.89 0.49
CA GLN A 281 18.53 -4.96 1.60
C GLN A 281 17.73 -5.37 2.85
N ALA A 282 16.46 -5.68 2.68
CA ALA A 282 15.56 -6.04 3.78
C ALA A 282 15.88 -7.43 4.39
N SER A 283 16.44 -8.35 3.62
CA SER A 283 16.80 -9.70 4.10
C SER A 283 18.13 -9.75 4.86
N ARG A 284 18.93 -8.66 4.83
CA ARG A 284 20.22 -8.56 5.55
C ARG A 284 20.10 -7.85 6.90
N GLY A 285 18.99 -7.21 7.20
CA GLY A 285 18.71 -6.48 8.44
C GLY A 285 17.76 -7.26 9.33
#